data_c66694396882490ab8bed0b1fb59c761
#
_entry.id   c66694396882490ab8bed0b1fb59c761
#
_cell.length_a   1.000
_cell.length_b   1.000
_cell.length_c   1.000
_cell.angle_alpha   90.00
_cell.angle_beta   90.00
_cell.angle_gamma   90.00
#
_symmetry.space_group_name_H-M   'P 1'
#
loop_
_entity.id
_entity.type
_entity.pdbx_description
1 polymer ?
#
loop_
_entity_poly.entity_id
_entity_poly.type
_entity_poly.pdbx_seq_one_letter_code
_entity_poly.pdbx_strand_id
1 'polypeptide(L)'
;QLLYGATGLMHVSTRDGEWVVPPQHAVWIPPETLHAVKFMGVTTRSLYIEPVCAASLRNNCRCEVIAVSPLLRQLLMEAVDLPPRYESVRDRALTDLMLLELAAMPVREFEIPLPQQPALLALCQAFLRAPAIHDPAERWASTLFMSGSTFRRHFRQQTGMSFSAWRQRACVVSALALLLTGTPVNEVALSLGYDNGSSFATMFRRVTGQPPSFYHPT
;
A
#
# COMPACT_ATOMS: atom_id res chain seq x y z
N GLN A 1 -13.22 -8.20 0.20
CA GLN A 1 -12.13 -9.06 -0.30
C GLN A 1 -10.85 -8.79 0.45
N LEU A 2 -10.12 -9.85 0.82
CA LEU A 2 -8.72 -9.77 1.19
C LEU A 2 -7.88 -10.33 0.05
N LEU A 3 -6.90 -9.55 -0.44
CA LEU A 3 -5.99 -9.97 -1.48
C LEU A 3 -4.56 -10.00 -0.92
N TYR A 4 -4.03 -11.19 -0.69
CA TYR A 4 -2.70 -11.43 -0.13
C TYR A 4 -1.68 -11.65 -1.25
N GLY A 5 -0.51 -11.00 -1.14
CA GLY A 5 0.64 -11.19 -2.00
C GLY A 5 1.75 -11.97 -1.28
N ALA A 6 2.03 -13.20 -1.71
CA ALA A 6 3.14 -13.98 -1.15
C ALA A 6 4.49 -13.50 -1.70
N THR A 7 4.54 -13.15 -2.98
CA THR A 7 5.74 -12.65 -3.69
C THR A 7 5.35 -11.45 -4.56
N GLY A 8 6.33 -10.74 -5.10
CA GLY A 8 6.14 -9.65 -6.05
C GLY A 8 5.43 -8.43 -5.46
N LEU A 9 4.88 -7.60 -6.32
CA LEU A 9 4.23 -6.34 -5.96
C LEU A 9 2.84 -6.25 -6.60
N MET A 10 1.82 -5.89 -5.83
CA MET A 10 0.50 -5.55 -6.35
C MET A 10 0.26 -4.05 -6.23
N HIS A 11 -0.37 -3.50 -7.23
CA HIS A 11 -0.81 -2.11 -7.24
C HIS A 11 -2.33 -2.09 -7.38
N VAL A 12 -3.01 -1.61 -6.35
CA VAL A 12 -4.47 -1.51 -6.31
C VAL A 12 -4.88 -0.06 -6.48
N SER A 13 -5.76 0.20 -7.44
CA SER A 13 -6.26 1.54 -7.73
C SER A 13 -7.77 1.57 -7.51
N THR A 14 -8.23 2.61 -6.84
CA THR A 14 -9.66 2.95 -6.70
C THR A 14 -9.88 4.42 -7.05
N ARG A 15 -11.12 4.87 -7.00
CA ARG A 15 -11.45 6.28 -7.12
C ARG A 15 -10.77 7.16 -6.04
N ASP A 16 -10.55 6.61 -4.84
CA ASP A 16 -10.15 7.37 -3.66
C ASP A 16 -8.63 7.34 -3.41
N GLY A 17 -7.89 6.47 -4.12
CA GLY A 17 -6.45 6.39 -3.94
C GLY A 17 -5.81 5.20 -4.63
N GLU A 18 -4.52 5.07 -4.37
CA GLU A 18 -3.68 3.99 -4.83
C GLU A 18 -3.01 3.31 -3.64
N TRP A 19 -2.95 2.00 -3.66
CA TRP A 19 -2.33 1.17 -2.62
C TRP A 19 -1.29 0.27 -3.26
N VAL A 20 -0.13 0.22 -2.66
CA VAL A 20 0.91 -0.72 -3.06
C VAL A 20 1.05 -1.79 -2.00
N VAL A 21 0.96 -3.03 -2.42
CA VAL A 21 0.99 -4.20 -1.56
C VAL A 21 2.28 -4.96 -1.82
N PRO A 22 3.29 -4.77 -0.96
CA PRO A 22 4.56 -5.50 -1.08
C PRO A 22 4.40 -6.97 -0.66
N PRO A 23 5.44 -7.81 -0.87
CA PRO A 23 5.42 -9.20 -0.43
C PRO A 23 5.06 -9.34 1.05
N GLN A 24 4.37 -10.42 1.38
CA GLN A 24 3.92 -10.75 2.74
C GLN A 24 2.95 -9.72 3.36
N HIS A 25 2.30 -8.92 2.51
CA HIS A 25 1.21 -8.04 2.89
C HIS A 25 -0.08 -8.41 2.15
N ALA A 26 -1.19 -7.93 2.66
CA ALA A 26 -2.47 -8.05 2.00
C ALA A 26 -3.16 -6.69 1.92
N VAL A 27 -4.05 -6.55 0.94
CA VAL A 27 -4.97 -5.42 0.89
C VAL A 27 -6.37 -5.89 1.27
N TRP A 28 -6.94 -5.19 2.24
CA TRP A 28 -8.36 -5.27 2.55
C TRP A 28 -9.11 -4.35 1.60
N ILE A 29 -10.05 -4.89 0.86
CA ILE A 29 -10.91 -4.17 -0.07
C ILE A 29 -12.35 -4.30 0.45
N PRO A 30 -12.97 -3.20 0.90
CA PRO A 30 -14.36 -3.23 1.41
C PRO A 30 -15.36 -3.72 0.36
N PRO A 31 -16.55 -4.17 0.79
CA PRO A 31 -17.64 -4.50 -0.13
C PRO A 31 -17.94 -3.33 -1.10
N GLU A 32 -18.39 -3.67 -2.31
CA GLU A 32 -18.83 -2.71 -3.35
C GLU A 32 -17.78 -1.69 -3.81
N THR A 33 -16.50 -1.90 -3.43
CA THR A 33 -15.41 -1.03 -3.86
C THR A 33 -14.95 -1.39 -5.27
N LEU A 34 -15.23 -0.50 -6.24
CA LEU A 34 -14.72 -0.64 -7.60
C LEU A 34 -13.20 -0.44 -7.59
N HIS A 35 -12.46 -1.43 -8.04
CA HIS A 35 -11.00 -1.41 -8.00
C HIS A 35 -10.39 -2.10 -9.22
N ALA A 36 -9.14 -1.73 -9.53
CA ALA A 36 -8.30 -2.41 -10.49
C ALA A 36 -7.01 -2.88 -9.80
N VAL A 37 -6.48 -4.03 -10.20
CA VAL A 37 -5.25 -4.56 -9.63
C VAL A 37 -4.25 -4.83 -10.76
N LYS A 38 -3.04 -4.29 -10.58
CA LYS A 38 -1.87 -4.60 -11.41
C LYS A 38 -0.95 -5.53 -10.65
N PHE A 39 -0.55 -6.63 -11.26
CA PHE A 39 0.33 -7.64 -10.68
C PHE A 39 1.71 -7.59 -11.33
N MET A 40 2.77 -7.63 -10.52
CA MET A 40 4.16 -7.67 -10.97
C MET A 40 4.89 -8.83 -10.28
N GLY A 41 4.99 -9.98 -10.96
CA GLY A 41 5.65 -11.18 -10.45
C GLY A 41 4.99 -11.78 -9.20
N VAL A 42 3.68 -11.69 -9.07
CA VAL A 42 2.95 -11.96 -7.83
C VAL A 42 2.36 -13.37 -7.81
N THR A 43 2.59 -14.07 -6.71
CA THR A 43 1.75 -15.20 -6.29
C THR A 43 0.72 -14.69 -5.28
N THR A 44 -0.56 -14.81 -5.62
CA THR A 44 -1.65 -14.26 -4.80
C THR A 44 -2.52 -15.33 -4.17
N ARG A 45 -3.22 -14.95 -3.09
CA ARG A 45 -4.37 -15.66 -2.52
C ARG A 45 -5.47 -14.65 -2.27
N SER A 46 -6.67 -14.94 -2.76
CA SER A 46 -7.86 -14.12 -2.52
C SER A 46 -8.79 -14.82 -1.55
N LEU A 47 -9.20 -14.08 -0.52
CA LEU A 47 -10.25 -14.49 0.39
C LEU A 47 -11.45 -13.57 0.18
N TYR A 48 -12.58 -14.14 -0.20
CA TYR A 48 -13.85 -13.43 -0.28
C TYR A 48 -14.62 -13.66 1.02
N ILE A 49 -15.01 -12.57 1.66
CA ILE A 49 -15.66 -12.58 2.97
C ILE A 49 -17.04 -11.97 2.79
N GLU A 50 -18.06 -12.66 3.31
CA GLU A 50 -19.44 -12.16 3.28
C GLU A 50 -19.53 -10.75 3.90
N PRO A 51 -20.30 -9.83 3.30
CA PRO A 51 -20.39 -8.43 3.75
C PRO A 51 -20.75 -8.28 5.23
N VAL A 52 -21.63 -9.13 5.73
CA VAL A 52 -22.04 -9.12 7.16
C VAL A 52 -20.86 -9.44 8.08
N CYS A 53 -20.03 -10.43 7.73
CA CYS A 53 -18.82 -10.76 8.47
C CYS A 53 -17.74 -9.69 8.28
N ALA A 54 -17.61 -9.13 7.08
CA ALA A 54 -16.64 -8.08 6.79
C ALA A 54 -16.82 -6.84 7.67
N ALA A 55 -18.05 -6.40 7.88
CA ALA A 55 -18.36 -5.22 8.71
C ALA A 55 -17.95 -5.40 10.19
N SER A 56 -18.00 -6.63 10.71
CA SER A 56 -17.57 -6.92 12.10
C SER A 56 -16.06 -7.05 12.25
N LEU A 57 -15.34 -7.40 11.16
CA LEU A 57 -13.90 -7.59 11.19
C LEU A 57 -13.13 -6.27 11.11
N ARG A 58 -13.54 -5.40 10.18
CA ARG A 58 -12.91 -4.10 9.93
C ARG A 58 -13.98 -3.08 9.58
N ASN A 59 -14.28 -2.24 10.55
CA ASN A 59 -15.29 -1.18 10.39
C ASN A 59 -14.73 0.03 9.62
N ASN A 60 -14.07 -0.23 8.48
CA ASN A 60 -13.53 0.82 7.63
C ASN A 60 -14.08 0.69 6.21
N CYS A 61 -14.61 1.79 5.68
CA CYS A 61 -15.13 1.88 4.31
C CYS A 61 -14.04 2.14 3.25
N ARG A 62 -12.75 2.07 3.63
CA ARG A 62 -11.61 2.33 2.74
C ARG A 62 -10.73 1.09 2.63
N CYS A 63 -10.03 0.99 1.49
CA CYS A 63 -8.99 -0.02 1.35
C CYS A 63 -7.87 0.21 2.36
N GLU A 64 -7.29 -0.87 2.88
CA GLU A 64 -6.17 -0.84 3.82
C GLU A 64 -5.14 -1.89 3.45
N VAL A 65 -3.86 -1.53 3.48
CA VAL A 65 -2.79 -2.52 3.41
C VAL A 65 -2.48 -2.99 4.82
N ILE A 66 -2.45 -4.29 5.03
CA ILE A 66 -2.16 -4.91 6.33
C ILE A 66 -0.91 -5.78 6.25
N ALA A 67 -0.14 -5.80 7.33
CA ALA A 67 0.92 -6.79 7.48
C ALA A 67 0.28 -8.17 7.74
N VAL A 68 0.87 -9.22 7.19
CA VAL A 68 0.37 -10.59 7.38
C VAL A 68 1.32 -11.32 8.31
N SER A 69 0.80 -11.81 9.46
CA SER A 69 1.58 -12.60 10.41
C SER A 69 1.96 -13.96 9.82
N PRO A 70 3.04 -14.61 10.33
CA PRO A 70 3.37 -15.98 9.92
C PRO A 70 2.20 -16.95 10.13
N LEU A 71 1.41 -16.78 11.21
CA LEU A 71 0.23 -17.60 11.47
C LEU A 71 -0.86 -17.36 10.43
N LEU A 72 -1.23 -16.10 10.19
CA LEU A 72 -2.25 -15.77 9.18
C LEU A 72 -1.84 -16.25 7.78
N ARG A 73 -0.54 -16.15 7.45
CA ARG A 73 -0.02 -16.70 6.19
C ARG A 73 -0.30 -18.18 6.06
N GLN A 74 0.01 -18.99 7.10
CA GLN A 74 -0.24 -20.43 7.06
C GLN A 74 -1.73 -20.75 6.98
N LEU A 75 -2.57 -20.03 7.71
CA LEU A 75 -4.02 -20.19 7.64
C LEU A 75 -4.56 -19.89 6.23
N LEU A 76 -4.05 -18.83 5.56
CA LEU A 76 -4.39 -18.51 4.17
C LEU A 76 -3.92 -19.59 3.18
N MET A 77 -2.82 -20.27 3.45
CA MET A 77 -2.33 -21.38 2.62
C MET A 77 -3.22 -22.60 2.79
N GLU A 78 -3.53 -22.99 4.02
CA GLU A 78 -4.43 -24.12 4.34
C GLU A 78 -5.86 -23.90 3.83
N ALA A 79 -6.32 -22.63 3.83
CA ALA A 79 -7.68 -22.30 3.37
C ALA A 79 -7.92 -22.56 1.88
N VAL A 80 -6.87 -22.68 1.06
CA VAL A 80 -6.99 -22.99 -0.38
C VAL A 80 -7.61 -24.37 -0.61
N ASP A 81 -7.32 -25.31 0.27
CA ASP A 81 -7.74 -26.71 0.17
C ASP A 81 -9.05 -26.99 0.94
N LEU A 82 -9.66 -25.96 1.52
CA LEU A 82 -10.95 -26.12 2.21
C LEU A 82 -12.08 -26.46 1.22
N PRO A 83 -12.99 -27.36 1.61
CA PRO A 83 -14.18 -27.64 0.81
C PRO A 83 -15.09 -26.40 0.74
N PRO A 84 -15.95 -26.28 -0.29
CA PRO A 84 -16.89 -25.15 -0.42
C PRO A 84 -17.86 -25.00 0.75
N ARG A 85 -18.07 -26.08 1.51
CA ARG A 85 -18.87 -26.08 2.75
C ARG A 85 -17.99 -26.52 3.91
N TYR A 86 -17.93 -25.70 4.95
CA TYR A 86 -17.15 -25.97 6.17
C TYR A 86 -17.93 -26.90 7.11
N GLU A 87 -17.96 -28.18 6.81
CA GLU A 87 -18.76 -29.15 7.55
C GLU A 87 -18.02 -29.70 8.78
N SER A 88 -16.69 -29.83 8.70
CA SER A 88 -15.90 -30.34 9.80
C SER A 88 -15.66 -29.29 10.91
N VAL A 89 -15.43 -29.77 12.13
CA VAL A 89 -15.04 -28.91 13.26
C VAL A 89 -13.70 -28.22 12.98
N ARG A 90 -12.76 -28.93 12.31
CA ARG A 90 -11.47 -28.40 11.92
C ARG A 90 -11.61 -27.23 10.94
N ASP A 91 -12.43 -27.35 9.92
CA ASP A 91 -12.59 -26.33 8.88
C ASP A 91 -13.19 -25.04 9.47
N ARG A 92 -14.20 -25.21 10.35
CA ARG A 92 -14.77 -24.07 11.09
C ARG A 92 -13.75 -23.41 12.00
N ALA A 93 -13.00 -24.17 12.80
CA ALA A 93 -11.96 -23.63 13.67
C ALA A 93 -10.87 -22.90 12.89
N LEU A 94 -10.45 -23.42 11.71
CA LEU A 94 -9.48 -22.77 10.85
C LEU A 94 -9.99 -21.42 10.32
N THR A 95 -11.23 -21.40 9.81
CA THR A 95 -11.85 -20.18 9.28
C THR A 95 -12.06 -19.13 10.38
N ASP A 96 -12.54 -19.53 11.56
CA ASP A 96 -12.74 -18.65 12.72
C ASP A 96 -11.42 -18.03 13.17
N LEU A 97 -10.37 -18.84 13.32
CA LEU A 97 -9.04 -18.35 13.69
C LEU A 97 -8.46 -17.41 12.63
N MET A 98 -8.62 -17.74 11.35
CA MET A 98 -8.17 -16.88 10.25
C MET A 98 -8.83 -15.51 10.28
N LEU A 99 -10.15 -15.44 10.56
CA LEU A 99 -10.87 -14.17 10.67
C LEU A 99 -10.46 -13.37 11.90
N LEU A 100 -10.21 -14.03 13.04
CA LEU A 100 -9.69 -13.38 14.25
C LEU A 100 -8.29 -12.81 14.05
N GLU A 101 -7.39 -13.58 13.42
CA GLU A 101 -6.06 -13.10 13.04
C GLU A 101 -6.14 -11.91 12.09
N LEU A 102 -6.98 -12.00 11.06
CA LEU A 102 -7.19 -10.91 10.10
C LEU A 102 -7.63 -9.61 10.80
N ALA A 103 -8.54 -9.69 11.75
CA ALA A 103 -9.01 -8.54 12.52
C ALA A 103 -7.89 -7.89 13.36
N ALA A 104 -6.96 -8.69 13.85
CA ALA A 104 -5.84 -8.25 14.69
C ALA A 104 -4.66 -7.65 13.89
N MET A 105 -4.61 -7.83 12.56
CA MET A 105 -3.44 -7.39 11.77
C MET A 105 -3.32 -5.87 11.71
N PRO A 106 -2.11 -5.33 11.91
CA PRO A 106 -1.86 -3.90 11.87
C PRO A 106 -1.92 -3.36 10.44
N VAL A 107 -2.54 -2.19 10.29
CA VAL A 107 -2.52 -1.41 9.04
C VAL A 107 -1.12 -0.88 8.79
N ARG A 108 -0.72 -0.84 7.51
CA ARG A 108 0.54 -0.27 7.04
C ARG A 108 0.28 0.89 6.08
N GLU A 109 1.11 1.90 6.15
CA GLU A 109 0.96 3.15 5.41
C GLU A 109 1.45 3.06 3.96
N PHE A 110 0.91 2.11 3.19
CA PHE A 110 1.20 1.95 1.75
C PHE A 110 0.11 2.56 0.85
N GLU A 111 -0.77 3.35 1.41
CA GLU A 111 -1.76 4.13 0.68
C GLU A 111 -1.13 5.42 0.15
N ILE A 112 -1.45 5.77 -1.09
CA ILE A 112 -1.19 7.08 -1.69
C ILE A 112 -2.54 7.72 -1.97
N PRO A 113 -3.06 8.55 -1.06
CA PRO A 113 -4.34 9.21 -1.29
C PRO A 113 -4.25 10.18 -2.46
N LEU A 114 -5.25 10.15 -3.34
CA LEU A 114 -5.34 11.01 -4.50
C LEU A 114 -6.37 12.12 -4.28
N PRO A 115 -6.09 13.35 -4.74
CA PRO A 115 -7.02 14.46 -4.64
C PRO A 115 -8.15 14.32 -5.67
N GLN A 116 -9.32 14.90 -5.36
CA GLN A 116 -10.45 14.93 -6.28
C GLN A 116 -10.37 16.09 -7.29
N GLN A 117 -9.61 17.14 -6.97
CA GLN A 117 -9.47 18.32 -7.82
C GLN A 117 -8.61 17.97 -9.05
N PRO A 118 -9.13 18.14 -10.30
CA PRO A 118 -8.49 17.59 -11.50
C PRO A 118 -7.06 18.07 -11.76
N ALA A 119 -6.78 19.36 -11.57
CA ALA A 119 -5.46 19.91 -11.81
C ALA A 119 -4.42 19.37 -10.81
N LEU A 120 -4.79 19.23 -9.54
CA LEU A 120 -3.93 18.65 -8.51
C LEU A 120 -3.77 17.14 -8.72
N LEU A 121 -4.82 16.45 -9.13
CA LEU A 121 -4.77 15.02 -9.49
C LEU A 121 -3.77 14.77 -10.62
N ALA A 122 -3.81 15.60 -11.67
CA ALA A 122 -2.87 15.49 -12.78
C ALA A 122 -1.40 15.65 -12.34
N LEU A 123 -1.11 16.58 -11.41
CA LEU A 123 0.21 16.76 -10.83
C LEU A 123 0.63 15.53 -9.99
N CYS A 124 -0.27 15.01 -9.16
CA CYS A 124 -0.01 13.78 -8.40
C CYS A 124 0.31 12.60 -9.32
N GLN A 125 -0.49 12.38 -10.35
CA GLN A 125 -0.28 11.30 -11.33
C GLN A 125 1.03 11.48 -12.13
N ALA A 126 1.39 12.71 -12.48
CA ALA A 126 2.66 13.01 -13.13
C ALA A 126 3.85 12.67 -12.21
N PHE A 127 3.75 13.06 -10.94
CA PHE A 127 4.79 12.76 -9.94
C PHE A 127 4.95 11.25 -9.70
N LEU A 128 3.86 10.50 -9.62
CA LEU A 128 3.91 9.05 -9.38
C LEU A 128 4.61 8.27 -10.51
N ARG A 129 4.68 8.82 -11.71
CA ARG A 129 5.45 8.22 -12.82
C ARG A 129 6.96 8.38 -12.69
N ALA A 130 7.41 9.45 -12.04
CA ALA A 130 8.84 9.76 -11.83
C ALA A 130 9.02 10.52 -10.51
N PRO A 131 8.91 9.85 -9.35
CA PRO A 131 8.97 10.53 -8.06
C PRO A 131 10.38 11.01 -7.75
N ALA A 132 10.48 12.24 -7.21
CA ALA A 132 11.73 12.84 -6.77
C ALA A 132 11.56 13.52 -5.41
N ILE A 133 12.41 13.16 -4.43
CA ILE A 133 12.24 13.63 -3.05
C ILE A 133 12.45 15.16 -2.90
N HIS A 134 13.19 15.77 -3.81
CA HIS A 134 13.49 17.19 -3.79
C HIS A 134 12.52 18.06 -4.61
N ASP A 135 11.43 17.49 -5.18
CA ASP A 135 10.44 18.28 -5.92
C ASP A 135 9.76 19.30 -4.98
N PRO A 136 9.97 20.62 -5.19
CA PRO A 136 9.55 21.62 -4.21
C PRO A 136 8.04 21.89 -4.29
N ALA A 137 7.42 22.08 -3.12
CA ALA A 137 6.00 22.45 -3.01
C ALA A 137 5.70 23.76 -3.75
N GLU A 138 6.66 24.65 -3.82
CA GLU A 138 6.58 25.97 -4.49
C GLU A 138 6.35 25.82 -6.01
N ARG A 139 6.96 24.82 -6.63
CA ARG A 139 6.73 24.52 -8.05
C ARG A 139 5.26 24.11 -8.31
N TRP A 140 4.71 23.24 -7.46
CA TRP A 140 3.31 22.83 -7.55
C TRP A 140 2.35 23.98 -7.26
N ALA A 141 2.68 24.80 -6.25
CA ALA A 141 1.91 26.01 -5.92
C ALA A 141 1.84 26.96 -7.12
N SER A 142 2.98 27.25 -7.76
CA SER A 142 3.03 28.12 -8.96
C SER A 142 2.22 27.54 -10.12
N THR A 143 2.30 26.24 -10.37
CA THR A 143 1.52 25.58 -11.43
C THR A 143 -0.01 25.69 -11.18
N LEU A 144 -0.43 25.74 -9.92
CA LEU A 144 -1.83 25.87 -9.53
C LEU A 144 -2.23 27.33 -9.25
N PHE A 145 -1.37 28.31 -9.55
CA PHE A 145 -1.61 29.73 -9.28
C PHE A 145 -1.92 30.02 -7.81
N MET A 146 -1.24 29.35 -6.88
CA MET A 146 -1.42 29.46 -5.44
C MET A 146 -0.14 29.95 -4.76
N SER A 147 -0.29 30.58 -3.56
CA SER A 147 0.85 30.74 -2.66
C SER A 147 1.26 29.39 -2.05
N GLY A 148 2.52 29.23 -1.63
CA GLY A 148 2.99 28.01 -0.99
C GLY A 148 2.20 27.59 0.26
N SER A 149 1.74 28.57 1.07
CA SER A 149 0.89 28.32 2.24
C SER A 149 -0.50 27.82 1.86
N THR A 150 -1.12 28.44 0.84
CA THR A 150 -2.43 28.03 0.31
C THR A 150 -2.35 26.62 -0.29
N PHE A 151 -1.30 26.34 -1.07
CA PHE A 151 -1.08 25.03 -1.63
C PHE A 151 -0.97 23.94 -0.54
N ARG A 152 -0.13 24.12 0.49
CA ARG A 152 0.04 23.12 1.57
C ARG A 152 -1.26 22.85 2.31
N ARG A 153 -2.07 23.88 2.58
CA ARG A 153 -3.39 23.72 3.19
C ARG A 153 -4.35 23.00 2.26
N HIS A 154 -4.42 23.39 1.00
CA HIS A 154 -5.28 22.77 -0.01
C HIS A 154 -4.93 21.32 -0.25
N PHE A 155 -3.63 21.00 -0.39
CA PHE A 155 -3.13 19.63 -0.55
C PHE A 155 -3.58 18.74 0.62
N ARG A 156 -3.42 19.24 1.86
CA ARG A 156 -3.83 18.50 3.05
C ARG A 156 -5.34 18.30 3.13
N GLN A 157 -6.14 19.27 2.72
CA GLN A 157 -7.60 19.13 2.66
C GLN A 157 -8.04 18.07 1.65
N GLN A 158 -7.35 17.99 0.50
CA GLN A 158 -7.67 17.04 -0.56
C GLN A 158 -7.19 15.62 -0.28
N THR A 159 -6.04 15.45 0.37
CA THR A 159 -5.38 14.14 0.53
C THR A 159 -5.34 13.62 1.96
N GLY A 160 -5.68 14.45 2.95
CA GLY A 160 -5.52 14.13 4.37
C GLY A 160 -4.06 14.19 4.85
N MET A 161 -3.08 14.41 3.96
CA MET A 161 -1.65 14.35 4.27
C MET A 161 -0.93 15.67 3.98
N SER A 162 0.21 15.90 4.68
CA SER A 162 1.13 16.94 4.24
C SER A 162 1.78 16.55 2.90
N PHE A 163 2.09 17.52 2.05
CA PHE A 163 2.78 17.28 0.78
C PHE A 163 4.12 16.54 0.97
N SER A 164 4.88 16.86 2.01
CA SER A 164 6.13 16.18 2.29
C SER A 164 5.94 14.69 2.64
N ALA A 165 4.95 14.36 3.48
CA ALA A 165 4.65 12.98 3.85
C ALA A 165 4.14 12.19 2.64
N TRP A 166 3.26 12.78 1.85
CA TRP A 166 2.74 12.18 0.62
C TRP A 166 3.87 11.87 -0.38
N ARG A 167 4.76 12.83 -0.60
CA ARG A 167 5.92 12.70 -1.49
C ARG A 167 6.88 11.59 -1.03
N GLN A 168 7.16 11.50 0.27
CA GLN A 168 7.97 10.42 0.83
C GLN A 168 7.33 9.05 0.60
N ARG A 169 6.01 8.96 0.79
CA ARG A 169 5.25 7.73 0.57
C ARG A 169 5.28 7.31 -0.91
N ALA A 170 5.14 8.25 -1.83
CA ALA A 170 5.28 8.02 -3.27
C ALA A 170 6.69 7.51 -3.64
N CYS A 171 7.74 8.08 -3.05
CA CYS A 171 9.11 7.58 -3.23
C CYS A 171 9.28 6.16 -2.70
N VAL A 172 8.69 5.83 -1.54
CA VAL A 172 8.72 4.46 -0.98
C VAL A 172 8.06 3.46 -1.93
N VAL A 173 6.91 3.80 -2.47
CA VAL A 173 6.18 2.95 -3.42
C VAL A 173 7.01 2.66 -4.67
N SER A 174 7.62 3.69 -5.26
CA SER A 174 8.52 3.52 -6.41
C SER A 174 9.76 2.69 -6.04
N ALA A 175 10.33 2.94 -4.86
CA ALA A 175 11.48 2.18 -4.35
C ALA A 175 11.20 0.69 -4.21
N LEU A 176 10.01 0.31 -3.74
CA LEU A 176 9.62 -1.10 -3.57
C LEU A 176 9.69 -1.86 -4.90
N ALA A 177 9.21 -1.26 -5.99
CA ALA A 177 9.28 -1.87 -7.32
C ALA A 177 10.72 -2.14 -7.76
N LEU A 178 11.62 -1.18 -7.55
CA LEU A 178 13.04 -1.28 -7.90
C LEU A 178 13.78 -2.28 -6.99
N LEU A 179 13.55 -2.23 -5.69
CA LEU A 179 14.18 -3.15 -4.73
C LEU A 179 13.82 -4.60 -5.02
N LEU A 180 12.55 -4.88 -5.31
CA LEU A 180 12.07 -6.23 -5.61
C LEU A 180 12.63 -6.80 -6.94
N THR A 181 13.08 -5.95 -7.85
CA THR A 181 13.80 -6.37 -9.08
C THR A 181 15.31 -6.50 -8.88
N GLY A 182 15.81 -6.32 -7.64
CA GLY A 182 17.22 -6.48 -7.31
C GLY A 182 18.08 -5.23 -7.53
N THR A 183 17.47 -4.07 -7.76
CA THR A 183 18.24 -2.82 -7.91
C THR A 183 18.91 -2.47 -6.57
N PRO A 184 20.24 -2.21 -6.56
CA PRO A 184 20.97 -1.86 -5.34
C PRO A 184 20.38 -0.67 -4.60
N VAL A 185 20.34 -0.72 -3.27
CA VAL A 185 19.70 0.31 -2.41
C VAL A 185 20.25 1.72 -2.71
N ASN A 186 21.54 1.84 -2.96
CA ASN A 186 22.16 3.13 -3.27
C ASN A 186 21.69 3.69 -4.62
N GLU A 187 21.52 2.83 -5.63
CA GLU A 187 21.00 3.22 -6.95
C GLU A 187 19.54 3.66 -6.84
N VAL A 188 18.73 2.92 -6.06
CA VAL A 188 17.35 3.31 -5.78
C VAL A 188 17.30 4.68 -5.09
N ALA A 189 18.15 4.91 -4.10
CA ALA A 189 18.22 6.19 -3.41
C ALA A 189 18.53 7.36 -4.38
N LEU A 190 19.56 7.19 -5.22
CA LEU A 190 19.97 8.20 -6.19
C LEU A 190 18.88 8.45 -7.25
N SER A 191 18.22 7.40 -7.75
CA SER A 191 17.13 7.54 -8.74
C SER A 191 15.94 8.32 -8.22
N LEU A 192 15.72 8.31 -6.89
CA LEU A 192 14.67 9.06 -6.20
C LEU A 192 15.14 10.46 -5.73
N GLY A 193 16.37 10.83 -6.06
CA GLY A 193 16.94 12.13 -5.74
C GLY A 193 17.48 12.27 -4.31
N TYR A 194 17.75 11.17 -3.60
CA TYR A 194 18.45 11.24 -2.31
C TYR A 194 19.95 11.38 -2.51
N ASP A 195 20.59 12.20 -1.67
CA ASP A 195 22.04 12.44 -1.73
C ASP A 195 22.86 11.19 -1.37
N ASN A 196 22.28 10.29 -0.57
CA ASN A 196 22.93 9.05 -0.15
C ASN A 196 21.92 7.98 0.31
N GLY A 197 22.35 6.73 0.30
CA GLY A 197 21.54 5.58 0.72
C GLY A 197 21.12 5.61 2.19
N SER A 198 21.90 6.24 3.09
CA SER A 198 21.57 6.28 4.52
C SER A 198 20.35 7.17 4.81
N SER A 199 20.27 8.33 4.18
CA SER A 199 19.11 9.24 4.29
C SER A 199 17.85 8.58 3.74
N PHE A 200 17.98 7.91 2.60
CA PHE A 200 16.90 7.12 2.02
C PHE A 200 16.47 5.97 2.95
N ALA A 201 17.41 5.15 3.46
CA ALA A 201 17.11 4.01 4.32
C ALA A 201 16.40 4.43 5.62
N THR A 202 16.80 5.55 6.20
CA THR A 202 16.16 6.13 7.39
C THR A 202 14.71 6.53 7.12
N MET A 203 14.46 7.23 6.02
CA MET A 203 13.11 7.61 5.60
C MET A 203 12.27 6.37 5.27
N PHE A 204 12.82 5.45 4.49
CA PHE A 204 12.16 4.23 4.06
C PHE A 204 11.70 3.38 5.27
N ARG A 205 12.61 3.13 6.23
CA ARG A 205 12.30 2.40 7.46
C ARG A 205 11.22 3.10 8.30
N ARG A 206 11.24 4.42 8.36
CA ARG A 206 10.21 5.19 9.10
C ARG A 206 8.82 5.00 8.49
N VAL A 207 8.71 4.92 7.16
CA VAL A 207 7.43 4.77 6.45
C VAL A 207 6.95 3.32 6.45
N THR A 208 7.86 2.35 6.21
CA THR A 208 7.50 0.93 6.03
C THR A 208 7.61 0.09 7.31
N GLY A 209 8.36 0.56 8.30
CA GLY A 209 8.74 -0.21 9.49
C GLY A 209 9.91 -1.18 9.26
N GLN A 210 10.36 -1.38 8.02
CA GLN A 210 11.44 -2.30 7.63
C GLN A 210 12.53 -1.56 6.82
N PRO A 211 13.79 -2.01 6.89
CA PRO A 211 14.85 -1.43 6.06
C PRO A 211 14.65 -1.83 4.57
N PRO A 212 15.21 -1.05 3.61
CA PRO A 212 15.12 -1.38 2.18
C PRO A 212 15.64 -2.77 1.83
N SER A 213 16.69 -3.24 2.51
CA SER A 213 17.29 -4.57 2.31
C SER A 213 16.34 -5.72 2.62
N PHE A 214 15.28 -5.49 3.42
CA PHE A 214 14.24 -6.49 3.67
C PHE A 214 13.46 -6.86 2.41
N TYR A 215 13.33 -5.92 1.47
CA TYR A 215 12.58 -6.09 0.22
C TYR A 215 13.48 -6.45 -0.96
N HIS A 216 14.78 -6.50 -0.78
CA HIS A 216 15.73 -6.90 -1.82
C HIS A 216 15.77 -8.44 -1.93
N PRO A 217 15.70 -9.04 -3.13
CA PRO A 217 15.84 -10.48 -3.28
C PRO A 217 17.22 -10.92 -2.80
N THR A 218 17.25 -12.02 -2.04
CA THR A 218 18.49 -12.70 -1.58
C THR A 218 19.08 -13.53 -2.70
#